data_42e39ad9715522d117cfe94615c1b7d7
#
_entry.id   42e39ad9715522d117cfe94615c1b7d7
#
_cell.length_a   1.000
_cell.length_b   1.000
_cell.length_c   1.000
_cell.angle_alpha   90.00
_cell.angle_beta   90.00
_cell.angle_gamma   90.00
#
_symmetry.space_group_name_H-M   'P 1'
#
loop_
_entity.id
_entity.type
_entity.pdbx_description
1 polymer ?
#
loop_
_entity_poly.entity_id
_entity_poly.type
_entity_poly.pdbx_seq_one_letter_code
_entity_poly.pdbx_strand_id
1 'polypeptide(L)'
;MLTRSPKLALYAVFAGTSFLTALVLGRPELAALGAPFALVLVVGLALPPPPQVTAFLRLARQRAIEGEEIDADLVVSARPGAHELQLVLVLPDGIRAAGSAGSLLLRLPPRGERTFPVRLVCARWGAYRVGTVLLRSGDLAGLRVLDTRVNGNAPVRVYPRPPQLQALVPPAETQPFAGNRVAREKGEGIEFADIRPYLPGDRRRRINWRVSAARQTLYVSQQHPERNSDVVIFLDSFAEARGQEEGTLDLAIRAAASLADHYLATRDRVGLVGFGGVVRWLTPATGTTQLYRIVDALLETEIVFSFVWKGIDVLPARSLTPQALVIALSPLLDDRSVGALLDLRGRGFDLVVVDVSPLAFTTLPRDPDSRMALRMWRLWRDALHFRFERLGVAVVEWDGRGPLAEVIEEVRAFRRFARFTSA
;
A
#
# COMPACT_ATOMS: atom_id res chain seq x y z
N MET A 1 -4.46 -31.50 -12.83
CA MET A 1 -4.11 -32.26 -14.07
C MET A 1 -3.62 -33.64 -13.65
N LEU A 2 -4.19 -34.72 -14.20
CA LEU A 2 -3.75 -36.09 -13.86
C LEU A 2 -2.45 -36.38 -14.62
N THR A 3 -1.36 -36.58 -13.90
CA THR A 3 -0.03 -36.87 -14.47
C THR A 3 0.37 -38.30 -14.12
N ARG A 4 1.14 -38.93 -15.02
CA ARG A 4 1.68 -40.25 -14.79
C ARG A 4 2.96 -40.12 -13.99
N SER A 5 3.08 -40.88 -12.91
CA SER A 5 4.33 -40.88 -12.11
C SER A 5 5.47 -41.47 -12.96
N PRO A 6 6.72 -40.99 -12.81
CA PRO A 6 7.90 -41.61 -13.40
C PRO A 6 8.03 -43.11 -13.06
N LYS A 7 7.53 -43.54 -11.90
CA LYS A 7 7.52 -44.94 -11.45
C LYS A 7 6.70 -45.81 -12.39
N LEU A 8 5.57 -45.31 -12.95
CA LEU A 8 4.73 -46.07 -13.88
C LEU A 8 5.51 -46.41 -15.15
N ALA A 9 6.19 -45.43 -15.75
CA ALA A 9 7.03 -45.66 -16.93
C ALA A 9 8.19 -46.62 -16.60
N LEU A 10 8.86 -46.41 -15.48
CA LEU A 10 9.98 -47.28 -15.06
C LEU A 10 9.53 -48.75 -14.89
N TYR A 11 8.44 -48.98 -14.17
CA TYR A 11 7.93 -50.34 -13.96
C TYR A 11 7.42 -50.99 -15.28
N ALA A 12 6.82 -50.19 -16.15
CA ALA A 12 6.40 -50.69 -17.46
C ALA A 12 7.60 -51.09 -18.34
N VAL A 13 8.67 -50.30 -18.33
CA VAL A 13 9.91 -50.64 -19.06
C VAL A 13 10.56 -51.88 -18.46
N PHE A 14 10.72 -52.00 -17.15
CA PHE A 14 11.33 -53.18 -16.52
C PHE A 14 10.51 -54.44 -16.76
N ALA A 15 9.20 -54.40 -16.60
CA ALA A 15 8.33 -55.54 -16.91
C ALA A 15 8.41 -55.90 -18.40
N GLY A 16 8.28 -54.92 -19.30
CA GLY A 16 8.31 -55.15 -20.74
C GLY A 16 9.65 -55.70 -21.24
N THR A 17 10.75 -55.12 -20.83
CA THR A 17 12.09 -55.63 -21.20
C THR A 17 12.37 -57.03 -20.64
N SER A 18 11.94 -57.29 -19.40
CA SER A 18 12.13 -58.61 -18.77
C SER A 18 11.31 -59.71 -19.52
N PHE A 19 10.06 -59.45 -19.86
CA PHE A 19 9.24 -60.40 -20.64
C PHE A 19 9.74 -60.56 -22.05
N LEU A 20 10.16 -59.46 -22.71
CA LEU A 20 10.69 -59.52 -24.07
C LEU A 20 11.99 -60.35 -24.11
N THR A 21 12.93 -60.11 -23.17
CA THR A 21 14.19 -60.90 -23.10
C THR A 21 13.93 -62.37 -22.78
N ALA A 22 12.98 -62.69 -21.90
CA ALA A 22 12.56 -64.04 -21.61
C ALA A 22 12.07 -64.79 -22.86
N LEU A 23 11.25 -64.10 -23.68
CA LEU A 23 10.71 -64.62 -24.93
C LEU A 23 11.79 -64.81 -25.99
N VAL A 24 12.68 -63.83 -26.18
CA VAL A 24 13.72 -63.87 -27.21
C VAL A 24 14.78 -64.91 -26.90
N LEU A 25 15.17 -65.06 -25.62
CA LEU A 25 16.20 -65.99 -25.19
C LEU A 25 15.68 -67.38 -24.85
N GLY A 26 14.35 -67.59 -24.88
CA GLY A 26 13.70 -68.82 -24.49
C GLY A 26 13.92 -69.25 -23.03
N ARG A 27 14.17 -68.27 -22.15
CA ARG A 27 14.49 -68.50 -20.72
C ARG A 27 13.36 -67.97 -19.82
N PRO A 28 12.47 -68.88 -19.33
CA PRO A 28 11.34 -68.45 -18.51
C PRO A 28 11.74 -67.83 -17.17
N GLU A 29 12.96 -68.14 -16.68
CA GLU A 29 13.47 -67.57 -15.41
C GLU A 29 13.57 -66.05 -15.47
N LEU A 30 13.83 -65.46 -16.64
CA LEU A 30 13.89 -64.00 -16.84
C LEU A 30 12.53 -63.34 -16.68
N ALA A 31 11.42 -64.06 -16.98
CA ALA A 31 10.08 -63.55 -16.76
C ALA A 31 9.76 -63.34 -15.26
N ALA A 32 10.38 -64.14 -14.38
CA ALA A 32 10.22 -64.01 -12.94
C ALA A 32 10.75 -62.66 -12.41
N LEU A 33 11.75 -62.08 -13.08
CA LEU A 33 12.28 -60.75 -12.71
C LEU A 33 11.29 -59.61 -13.07
N GLY A 34 10.54 -59.77 -14.13
CA GLY A 34 9.52 -58.77 -14.55
C GLY A 34 8.18 -58.92 -13.83
N ALA A 35 7.87 -60.10 -13.32
CA ALA A 35 6.57 -60.41 -12.72
C ALA A 35 6.17 -59.49 -11.55
N PRO A 36 7.03 -59.12 -10.58
CA PRO A 36 6.64 -58.20 -9.51
C PRO A 36 6.27 -56.79 -10.02
N PHE A 37 7.00 -56.29 -11.03
CA PHE A 37 6.69 -54.99 -11.65
C PHE A 37 5.38 -55.02 -12.40
N ALA A 38 5.11 -56.08 -13.15
CA ALA A 38 3.84 -56.29 -13.83
C ALA A 38 2.67 -56.39 -12.84
N LEU A 39 2.86 -57.14 -11.75
CA LEU A 39 1.86 -57.26 -10.68
C LEU A 39 1.52 -55.91 -10.06
N VAL A 40 2.55 -55.12 -9.71
CA VAL A 40 2.37 -53.75 -9.16
C VAL A 40 1.63 -52.87 -10.15
N LEU A 41 1.92 -52.97 -11.45
CA LEU A 41 1.21 -52.21 -12.48
C LEU A 41 -0.26 -52.62 -12.58
N VAL A 42 -0.57 -53.90 -12.63
CA VAL A 42 -1.93 -54.42 -12.74
C VAL A 42 -2.73 -54.03 -11.50
N VAL A 43 -2.22 -54.31 -10.31
CA VAL A 43 -2.90 -53.99 -9.06
C VAL A 43 -3.00 -52.47 -8.88
N GLY A 44 -1.93 -51.73 -9.13
CA GLY A 44 -1.91 -50.28 -8.96
C GLY A 44 -2.84 -49.53 -9.94
N LEU A 45 -2.99 -50.02 -11.18
CA LEU A 45 -3.91 -49.42 -12.14
C LEU A 45 -5.38 -49.82 -11.87
N ALA A 46 -5.62 -50.96 -11.19
CA ALA A 46 -6.95 -51.38 -10.76
C ALA A 46 -7.43 -50.63 -9.51
N LEU A 47 -6.52 -50.05 -8.75
CA LEU A 47 -6.87 -49.22 -7.59
C LEU A 47 -7.61 -47.93 -7.99
N PRO A 48 -8.43 -47.33 -7.09
CA PRO A 48 -9.12 -46.10 -7.36
C PRO A 48 -8.14 -44.95 -7.68
N PRO A 49 -8.56 -43.96 -8.48
CA PRO A 49 -7.72 -42.80 -8.81
C PRO A 49 -7.36 -41.96 -7.57
N PRO A 50 -6.34 -41.10 -7.68
CA PRO A 50 -6.00 -40.19 -6.60
C PRO A 50 -7.22 -39.40 -6.11
N PRO A 51 -7.34 -39.17 -4.79
CA PRO A 51 -8.50 -38.49 -4.22
C PRO A 51 -8.55 -37.02 -4.64
N GLN A 52 -9.77 -36.50 -4.76
CA GLN A 52 -9.99 -35.09 -4.91
C GLN A 52 -9.82 -34.41 -3.54
N VAL A 53 -8.95 -33.43 -3.49
CA VAL A 53 -8.64 -32.68 -2.28
C VAL A 53 -9.14 -31.26 -2.43
N THR A 54 -9.81 -30.76 -1.40
CA THR A 54 -10.19 -29.35 -1.27
C THR A 54 -9.38 -28.72 -0.15
N ALA A 55 -8.98 -27.47 -0.35
CA ALA A 55 -8.30 -26.68 0.65
C ALA A 55 -8.84 -25.25 0.63
N PHE A 56 -8.98 -24.64 1.81
CA PHE A 56 -9.31 -23.23 1.93
C PHE A 56 -8.59 -22.63 3.12
N LEU A 57 -8.26 -21.36 3.01
CA LEU A 57 -7.61 -20.58 4.07
C LEU A 57 -8.66 -19.72 4.78
N ARG A 58 -8.77 -19.90 6.08
CA ARG A 58 -9.61 -19.08 6.97
C ARG A 58 -8.70 -18.10 7.71
N LEU A 59 -8.92 -16.80 7.54
CA LEU A 59 -8.17 -15.77 8.22
C LEU A 59 -8.86 -15.37 9.52
N ALA A 60 -8.10 -15.15 10.60
CA ALA A 60 -8.63 -14.61 11.86
C ALA A 60 -9.08 -13.14 11.68
N ARG A 61 -8.36 -12.38 10.86
CA ARG A 61 -8.69 -10.99 10.51
C ARG A 61 -8.30 -10.69 9.06
N GLN A 62 -9.02 -9.75 8.44
CA GLN A 62 -8.79 -9.33 7.05
C GLN A 62 -8.01 -8.00 6.94
N ARG A 63 -7.67 -7.40 8.07
CA ARG A 63 -6.97 -6.12 8.15
C ARG A 63 -5.79 -6.24 9.11
N ALA A 64 -4.64 -5.71 8.70
CA ALA A 64 -3.43 -5.66 9.52
C ALA A 64 -2.61 -4.43 9.16
N ILE A 65 -1.68 -4.07 10.02
CA ILE A 65 -0.66 -3.05 9.74
C ILE A 65 0.61 -3.76 9.26
N GLU A 66 1.37 -3.10 8.43
CA GLU A 66 2.68 -3.57 7.95
C GLU A 66 3.59 -3.97 9.11
N GLY A 67 4.15 -5.18 9.03
CA GLY A 67 4.94 -5.80 10.09
C GLY A 67 4.13 -6.62 11.10
N GLU A 68 2.79 -6.61 11.06
CA GLU A 68 1.97 -7.45 11.93
C GLU A 68 1.80 -8.87 11.39
N GLU A 69 1.49 -9.79 12.31
CA GLU A 69 1.15 -11.17 11.99
C GLU A 69 -0.37 -11.37 11.99
N ILE A 70 -0.86 -12.16 11.04
CA ILE A 70 -2.25 -12.62 10.97
C ILE A 70 -2.26 -14.13 11.18
N ASP A 71 -3.02 -14.59 12.16
CA ASP A 71 -3.29 -16.01 12.32
C ASP A 71 -4.29 -16.47 11.26
N ALA A 72 -4.00 -17.61 10.66
CA ALA A 72 -4.82 -18.23 9.64
C ALA A 72 -4.87 -19.73 9.84
N ASP A 73 -6.00 -20.34 9.50
CA ASP A 73 -6.22 -21.77 9.52
C ASP A 73 -6.33 -22.29 8.09
N LEU A 74 -5.38 -23.13 7.70
CA LEU A 74 -5.46 -23.85 6.44
C LEU A 74 -6.23 -25.15 6.67
N VAL A 75 -7.45 -25.19 6.15
CA VAL A 75 -8.35 -26.35 6.26
C VAL A 75 -8.24 -27.17 5.00
N VAL A 76 -7.90 -28.45 5.16
CA VAL A 76 -7.70 -29.40 4.06
C VAL A 76 -8.59 -30.61 4.27
N SER A 77 -9.37 -30.96 3.26
CA SER A 77 -10.21 -32.17 3.27
C SER A 77 -10.07 -32.98 1.99
N ALA A 78 -10.15 -34.31 2.13
CA ALA A 78 -10.07 -35.25 1.01
C ALA A 78 -11.21 -36.27 1.06
N ARG A 79 -11.78 -36.58 -0.11
CA ARG A 79 -12.82 -37.62 -0.26
C ARG A 79 -12.52 -38.47 -1.50
N PRO A 80 -12.20 -39.76 -1.38
CA PRO A 80 -11.83 -40.52 -0.17
C PRO A 80 -10.51 -39.95 0.43
N GLY A 81 -10.07 -40.46 1.60
CA GLY A 81 -8.84 -40.01 2.26
C GLY A 81 -7.61 -40.11 1.37
N ALA A 82 -6.61 -39.30 1.65
CA ALA A 82 -5.35 -39.25 0.91
C ALA A 82 -4.23 -39.92 1.71
N HIS A 83 -3.53 -40.88 1.11
CA HIS A 83 -2.40 -41.56 1.74
C HIS A 83 -1.11 -40.72 1.66
N GLU A 84 -0.96 -39.97 0.59
CA GLU A 84 0.15 -39.07 0.37
C GLU A 84 -0.37 -37.78 -0.25
N LEU A 85 -0.24 -36.69 0.46
CA LEU A 85 -0.65 -35.37 0.03
C LEU A 85 0.48 -34.38 0.28
N GLN A 86 0.97 -33.79 -0.78
CA GLN A 86 1.89 -32.63 -0.69
C GLN A 86 1.08 -31.35 -0.90
N LEU A 87 1.37 -30.37 -0.08
CA LEU A 87 0.67 -29.10 -0.09
C LEU A 87 1.68 -27.95 -0.05
N VAL A 88 1.49 -26.96 -0.91
CA VAL A 88 2.26 -25.71 -0.95
C VAL A 88 1.28 -24.54 -0.94
N LEU A 89 1.40 -23.68 0.06
CA LEU A 89 0.66 -22.42 0.12
C LEU A 89 1.41 -21.38 -0.71
N VAL A 90 0.74 -20.85 -1.74
CA VAL A 90 1.29 -19.78 -2.59
C VAL A 90 0.85 -18.45 -2.00
N LEU A 91 1.83 -17.64 -1.61
CA LEU A 91 1.61 -16.31 -1.06
C LEU A 91 2.02 -15.24 -2.07
N PRO A 92 1.31 -14.12 -2.14
CA PRO A 92 1.69 -12.98 -2.96
C PRO A 92 2.94 -12.27 -2.38
N ASP A 93 3.66 -11.56 -3.23
CA ASP A 93 4.76 -10.69 -2.81
C ASP A 93 4.25 -9.66 -1.80
N GLY A 94 4.88 -9.60 -0.63
CA GLY A 94 4.47 -8.73 0.49
C GLY A 94 3.77 -9.46 1.63
N ILE A 95 3.41 -10.74 1.47
CA ILE A 95 2.97 -11.60 2.57
C ILE A 95 3.90 -12.80 2.67
N ARG A 96 4.44 -13.06 3.85
CA ARG A 96 5.34 -14.18 4.12
C ARG A 96 4.72 -15.09 5.18
N ALA A 97 5.01 -16.37 5.15
CA ALA A 97 4.64 -17.24 6.26
C ALA A 97 5.70 -17.17 7.36
N ALA A 98 5.28 -17.04 8.60
CA ALA A 98 6.18 -17.15 9.75
C ALA A 98 6.59 -18.63 9.92
N GLY A 99 7.84 -18.94 9.67
CA GLY A 99 8.39 -20.29 9.70
C GLY A 99 8.52 -20.92 8.31
N SER A 100 8.95 -22.18 8.27
CA SER A 100 9.11 -22.91 7.01
C SER A 100 7.74 -23.30 6.45
N ALA A 101 7.11 -22.39 5.69
CA ALA A 101 5.95 -22.69 4.85
C ALA A 101 6.36 -23.47 3.58
N GLY A 102 7.27 -24.41 3.75
CA GLY A 102 7.66 -25.37 2.73
C GLY A 102 6.50 -26.31 2.40
N SER A 103 6.74 -27.24 1.51
CA SER A 103 5.80 -28.29 1.21
C SER A 103 5.48 -29.13 2.45
N LEU A 104 4.21 -29.18 2.83
CA LEU A 104 3.74 -30.05 3.90
C LEU A 104 3.38 -31.41 3.28
N LEU A 105 3.98 -32.49 3.80
CA LEU A 105 3.62 -33.86 3.45
C LEU A 105 2.63 -34.41 4.48
N LEU A 106 1.43 -34.79 4.04
CA LEU A 106 0.32 -35.11 4.93
C LEU A 106 -0.32 -36.45 4.55
N ARG A 107 -0.90 -37.10 5.56
CA ARG A 107 -1.83 -38.21 5.39
C ARG A 107 -3.19 -37.79 5.95
N LEU A 108 -4.22 -37.92 5.13
CA LEU A 108 -5.60 -37.64 5.51
C LEU A 108 -6.41 -38.93 5.59
N PRO A 109 -7.06 -39.21 6.73
CA PRO A 109 -7.95 -40.36 6.85
C PRO A 109 -9.16 -40.21 5.91
N PRO A 110 -9.85 -41.31 5.58
CA PRO A 110 -11.09 -41.25 4.79
C PRO A 110 -12.12 -40.32 5.44
N ARG A 111 -12.63 -39.35 4.69
CA ARG A 111 -13.56 -38.29 5.16
C ARG A 111 -12.98 -37.41 6.28
N GLY A 112 -11.66 -37.34 6.39
CA GLY A 112 -10.96 -36.51 7.35
C GLY A 112 -10.81 -35.06 6.88
N GLU A 113 -11.05 -34.13 7.80
CA GLU A 113 -10.69 -32.73 7.67
C GLU A 113 -9.55 -32.49 8.66
N ARG A 114 -8.53 -31.77 8.24
CA ARG A 114 -7.42 -31.34 9.10
C ARG A 114 -7.20 -29.85 8.94
N THR A 115 -7.04 -29.19 10.07
CA THR A 115 -6.72 -27.78 10.15
C THR A 115 -5.25 -27.60 10.56
N PHE A 116 -4.55 -26.75 9.82
CA PHE A 116 -3.16 -26.40 10.07
C PHE A 116 -3.09 -24.91 10.39
N PRO A 117 -2.64 -24.54 11.59
CA PRO A 117 -2.43 -23.13 11.90
C PRO A 117 -1.24 -22.61 11.10
N VAL A 118 -1.43 -21.48 10.42
CA VAL A 118 -0.42 -20.78 9.65
C VAL A 118 -0.40 -19.34 10.14
N ARG A 119 0.78 -18.81 10.44
CA ARG A 119 0.96 -17.39 10.70
C ARG A 119 1.50 -16.69 9.47
N LEU A 120 0.80 -15.65 9.06
CA LEU A 120 1.13 -14.82 7.90
C LEU A 120 1.71 -13.50 8.40
N VAL A 121 2.93 -13.17 8.00
CA VAL A 121 3.59 -11.89 8.27
C VAL A 121 3.27 -10.94 7.13
N CYS A 122 2.67 -9.81 7.44
CA CYS A 122 2.36 -8.74 6.51
C CYS A 122 3.62 -7.89 6.27
N ALA A 123 4.50 -8.32 5.37
CA ALA A 123 5.82 -7.70 5.17
C ALA A 123 5.74 -6.36 4.43
N ARG A 124 4.69 -6.13 3.64
CA ARG A 124 4.48 -4.91 2.85
C ARG A 124 3.01 -4.52 2.83
N TRP A 125 2.75 -3.22 2.84
CA TRP A 125 1.39 -2.68 2.65
C TRP A 125 0.82 -3.08 1.28
N GLY A 126 -0.50 -3.18 1.18
CA GLY A 126 -1.19 -3.51 -0.07
C GLY A 126 -2.51 -4.23 0.15
N ALA A 127 -3.27 -4.40 -0.94
CA ALA A 127 -4.47 -5.21 -1.00
C ALA A 127 -4.13 -6.56 -1.62
N TYR A 128 -4.16 -7.61 -0.83
CA TYR A 128 -3.76 -8.95 -1.25
C TYR A 128 -4.95 -9.91 -1.29
N ARG A 129 -4.81 -10.94 -2.11
CA ARG A 129 -5.69 -12.10 -2.11
C ARG A 129 -4.86 -13.33 -1.80
N VAL A 130 -5.15 -13.97 -0.68
CA VAL A 130 -4.40 -15.12 -0.18
C VAL A 130 -5.25 -16.39 -0.20
N GLY A 131 -4.61 -17.54 -0.06
CA GLY A 131 -5.28 -18.83 0.02
C GLY A 131 -5.18 -19.69 -1.25
N THR A 132 -4.35 -19.31 -2.21
CA THR A 132 -4.01 -20.21 -3.34
C THR A 132 -3.14 -21.35 -2.84
N VAL A 133 -3.57 -22.59 -3.05
CA VAL A 133 -2.88 -23.78 -2.59
C VAL A 133 -2.60 -24.70 -3.78
N LEU A 134 -1.36 -25.12 -3.92
CA LEU A 134 -0.97 -26.20 -4.83
C LEU A 134 -1.00 -27.51 -4.06
N LEU A 135 -1.74 -28.47 -4.58
CA LEU A 135 -1.96 -29.78 -3.99
C LEU A 135 -1.48 -30.84 -4.96
N ARG A 136 -0.68 -31.77 -4.43
CA ARG A 136 -0.28 -32.97 -5.15
C ARG A 136 -0.72 -34.18 -4.36
N SER A 137 -1.65 -34.98 -4.91
CA SER A 137 -2.12 -36.22 -4.30
C SER A 137 -1.70 -37.43 -5.14
N GLY A 138 -1.17 -38.44 -4.48
CA GLY A 138 -0.80 -39.73 -5.10
C GLY A 138 -1.86 -40.81 -4.84
N ASP A 139 -1.92 -41.81 -5.72
CA ASP A 139 -2.65 -43.04 -5.43
C ASP A 139 -1.83 -43.92 -4.46
N LEU A 140 -2.46 -45.00 -3.95
CA LEU A 140 -1.83 -45.93 -3.00
C LEU A 140 -0.56 -46.59 -3.55
N ALA A 141 -0.49 -46.83 -4.85
CA ALA A 141 0.66 -47.44 -5.51
C ALA A 141 1.71 -46.38 -5.94
N GLY A 142 1.41 -45.10 -5.88
CA GLY A 142 2.27 -44.00 -6.33
C GLY A 142 2.50 -43.99 -7.86
N LEU A 143 1.58 -44.61 -8.63
CA LEU A 143 1.66 -44.70 -10.09
C LEU A 143 1.00 -43.52 -10.80
N ARG A 144 -0.01 -42.94 -10.18
CA ARG A 144 -0.77 -41.79 -10.67
C ARG A 144 -0.69 -40.65 -9.67
N VAL A 145 -0.51 -39.42 -10.17
CA VAL A 145 -0.43 -38.21 -9.40
C VAL A 145 -1.43 -37.20 -9.93
N LEU A 146 -2.19 -36.60 -9.06
CA LEU A 146 -3.11 -35.52 -9.35
C LEU A 146 -2.56 -34.20 -8.80
N ASP A 147 -2.17 -33.33 -9.72
CA ASP A 147 -1.80 -31.94 -9.37
C ASP A 147 -3.05 -31.06 -9.49
N THR A 148 -3.42 -30.42 -8.39
CA THR A 148 -4.60 -29.55 -8.29
C THR A 148 -4.16 -28.19 -7.77
N ARG A 149 -4.59 -27.14 -8.43
CA ARG A 149 -4.47 -25.77 -7.94
C ARG A 149 -5.84 -25.33 -7.43
N VAL A 150 -5.92 -25.05 -6.14
CA VAL A 150 -7.09 -24.45 -5.51
C VAL A 150 -6.84 -22.96 -5.37
N ASN A 151 -7.62 -22.15 -6.09
CA ASN A 151 -7.50 -20.69 -6.02
C ASN A 151 -8.33 -20.20 -4.82
N GLY A 152 -7.66 -19.86 -3.73
CA GLY A 152 -8.27 -19.13 -2.63
C GLY A 152 -8.40 -17.63 -2.98
N ASN A 153 -9.38 -16.98 -2.38
CA ASN A 153 -9.69 -15.58 -2.63
C ASN A 153 -9.99 -14.83 -1.32
N ALA A 154 -9.28 -15.15 -0.25
CA ALA A 154 -9.42 -14.45 1.01
C ALA A 154 -8.75 -13.06 0.93
N PRO A 155 -9.51 -11.96 1.03
CA PRO A 155 -8.95 -10.63 0.94
C PRO A 155 -8.20 -10.28 2.22
N VAL A 156 -7.01 -9.70 2.07
CA VAL A 156 -6.21 -9.12 3.17
C VAL A 156 -5.82 -7.71 2.78
N ARG A 157 -6.13 -6.75 3.64
CA ARG A 157 -5.70 -5.36 3.51
C ARG A 157 -4.62 -5.07 4.54
N VAL A 158 -3.42 -4.81 4.06
CA VAL A 158 -2.29 -4.45 4.91
C VAL A 158 -2.08 -2.94 4.79
N TYR A 159 -2.32 -2.24 5.87
CA TYR A 159 -2.15 -0.80 5.94
C TYR A 159 -0.69 -0.42 6.15
N PRO A 160 -0.19 0.64 5.52
CA PRO A 160 1.17 1.11 5.73
C PRO A 160 1.35 1.51 7.19
N ARG A 161 2.54 1.28 7.75
CA ARG A 161 2.88 1.80 9.08
C ARG A 161 3.24 3.29 8.94
N PRO A 162 2.42 4.22 9.45
CA PRO A 162 2.69 5.63 9.29
C PRO A 162 3.90 6.04 10.13
N PRO A 163 4.85 6.82 9.58
CA PRO A 163 5.88 7.47 10.38
C PRO A 163 5.24 8.48 11.35
N GLN A 164 5.80 8.60 12.56
CA GLN A 164 5.31 9.56 13.54
C GLN A 164 5.68 10.98 13.14
N LEU A 165 4.69 11.88 13.11
CA LEU A 165 4.87 13.31 12.87
C LEU A 165 4.73 14.07 14.18
N GLN A 166 5.62 15.05 14.40
CA GLN A 166 5.57 15.93 15.56
C GLN A 166 5.00 17.31 15.21
N ALA A 167 4.97 17.65 13.94
CA ALA A 167 4.51 18.95 13.46
C ALA A 167 3.86 18.86 12.09
N LEU A 168 3.05 19.86 11.76
CA LEU A 168 2.35 20.00 10.48
C LEU A 168 2.73 21.31 9.78
N VAL A 169 2.66 21.32 8.46
CA VAL A 169 2.73 22.56 7.68
C VAL A 169 1.41 23.31 7.85
N PRO A 170 1.40 24.51 8.43
CA PRO A 170 0.15 25.27 8.54
C PRO A 170 -0.25 25.79 7.17
N PRO A 171 -1.53 25.67 6.76
CA PRO A 171 -2.05 26.30 5.56
C PRO A 171 -1.88 27.82 5.61
N ALA A 172 -1.69 28.46 4.44
CA ALA A 172 -1.52 29.91 4.37
C ALA A 172 -2.80 30.63 4.75
N GLU A 173 -3.93 30.11 4.27
CA GLU A 173 -5.25 30.63 4.56
C GLU A 173 -6.15 29.53 5.11
N THR A 174 -7.10 29.92 5.98
CA THR A 174 -8.04 28.98 6.59
C THR A 174 -9.46 29.45 6.29
N GLN A 175 -10.34 28.53 5.90
CA GLN A 175 -11.74 28.85 5.63
C GLN A 175 -12.53 29.05 6.94
N PRO A 176 -13.52 29.97 6.98
CA PRO A 176 -14.34 30.21 8.17
C PRO A 176 -15.40 29.10 8.33
N PHE A 177 -15.02 27.94 8.83
CA PHE A 177 -15.91 26.87 9.25
C PHE A 177 -15.67 26.54 10.74
N ALA A 178 -16.64 25.88 11.37
CA ALA A 178 -16.48 25.38 12.74
C ALA A 178 -15.32 24.37 12.82
N GLY A 179 -14.16 24.79 13.28
CA GLY A 179 -12.92 24.02 13.36
C GLY A 179 -12.14 24.27 14.65
N ASN A 180 -11.06 23.55 14.82
CA ASN A 180 -10.28 23.50 16.07
C ASN A 180 -9.04 24.40 16.06
N ARG A 181 -8.71 25.08 14.95
CA ARG A 181 -7.60 26.04 14.88
C ARG A 181 -8.08 27.45 15.10
N VAL A 182 -7.41 28.15 16.01
CA VAL A 182 -7.70 29.56 16.32
C VAL A 182 -7.06 30.42 15.24
N ALA A 183 -7.87 31.19 14.54
CA ALA A 183 -7.35 32.19 13.59
C ALA A 183 -6.73 33.38 14.34
N ARG A 184 -5.66 33.96 13.78
CA ARG A 184 -5.08 35.19 14.33
C ARG A 184 -5.98 36.41 14.19
N GLU A 185 -6.93 36.40 13.25
CA GLU A 185 -7.90 37.48 13.09
C GLU A 185 -9.09 37.31 14.02
N LYS A 186 -9.55 38.41 14.59
CA LYS A 186 -10.72 38.44 15.47
C LYS A 186 -12.00 38.35 14.66
N GLY A 187 -12.89 37.42 15.00
CA GLY A 187 -14.11 37.19 14.22
C GLY A 187 -15.23 36.44 14.94
N GLU A 188 -16.03 35.68 14.22
CA GLU A 188 -17.16 34.92 14.75
C GLU A 188 -16.76 33.45 14.99
N GLY A 189 -16.38 33.09 16.22
CA GLY A 189 -16.05 31.73 16.64
C GLY A 189 -16.51 31.44 18.05
N ILE A 190 -16.02 30.34 18.63
CA ILE A 190 -16.35 29.90 20.00
C ILE A 190 -15.23 30.24 20.98
N GLU A 191 -13.99 30.32 20.52
CA GLU A 191 -12.85 30.54 21.39
C GLU A 191 -12.67 32.01 21.73
N PHE A 192 -12.52 32.27 23.02
CA PHE A 192 -12.35 33.64 23.55
C PHE A 192 -11.06 34.27 23.02
N ALA A 193 -11.16 35.46 22.42
CA ALA A 193 -10.02 36.19 21.89
C ALA A 193 -9.65 37.37 22.80
N ASP A 194 -10.61 38.25 23.12
CA ASP A 194 -10.35 39.48 23.85
C ASP A 194 -11.67 40.13 24.31
N ILE A 195 -11.60 41.14 25.17
CA ILE A 195 -12.73 41.96 25.57
C ILE A 195 -12.46 43.40 25.16
N ARG A 196 -13.36 43.98 24.35
CA ARG A 196 -13.28 45.39 23.95
C ARG A 196 -14.55 46.17 24.29
N PRO A 197 -14.48 47.49 24.33
CA PRO A 197 -15.69 48.32 24.45
C PRO A 197 -16.70 48.01 23.32
N TYR A 198 -17.97 48.05 23.66
CA TYR A 198 -19.08 47.89 22.73
C TYR A 198 -19.08 49.05 21.73
N LEU A 199 -19.27 48.73 20.46
CA LEU A 199 -19.48 49.70 19.38
C LEU A 199 -20.87 49.53 18.80
N PRO A 200 -21.53 50.62 18.28
CA PRO A 200 -22.78 50.52 17.58
C PRO A 200 -22.66 49.54 16.38
N GLY A 201 -23.56 48.55 16.35
CA GLY A 201 -23.50 47.44 15.39
C GLY A 201 -23.08 46.10 15.97
N ASP A 202 -22.54 46.07 17.17
CA ASP A 202 -22.20 44.81 17.82
C ASP A 202 -23.45 44.03 18.25
N ARG A 203 -23.37 42.71 18.16
CA ARG A 203 -24.48 41.84 18.56
C ARG A 203 -24.65 41.81 20.07
N ARG A 204 -25.85 42.17 20.57
CA ARG A 204 -26.18 42.22 22.00
C ARG A 204 -25.88 40.93 22.76
N ARG A 205 -26.01 39.77 22.14
CA ARG A 205 -25.72 38.47 22.76
C ARG A 205 -24.24 38.25 23.11
N ARG A 206 -23.34 39.10 22.58
CA ARG A 206 -21.87 39.05 22.85
C ARG A 206 -21.45 39.98 23.97
N ILE A 207 -22.36 40.72 24.56
CA ILE A 207 -22.05 41.60 25.69
C ILE A 207 -21.59 40.76 26.89
N ASN A 208 -20.41 41.05 27.36
CA ASN A 208 -19.88 40.48 28.59
C ASN A 208 -20.43 41.23 29.81
N TRP A 209 -21.59 40.81 30.29
CA TRP A 209 -22.27 41.49 31.38
C TRP A 209 -21.45 41.60 32.65
N ARG A 210 -20.59 40.63 32.96
CA ARG A 210 -19.73 40.64 34.14
C ARG A 210 -18.69 41.76 34.08
N VAL A 211 -18.00 41.92 32.95
CA VAL A 211 -17.01 42.97 32.75
C VAL A 211 -17.69 44.32 32.58
N SER A 212 -18.81 44.38 31.89
CA SER A 212 -19.59 45.57 31.69
C SER A 212 -20.10 46.16 33.03
N ALA A 213 -20.58 45.33 33.92
CA ALA A 213 -21.01 45.76 35.27
C ALA A 213 -19.85 46.27 36.12
N ALA A 214 -18.68 45.64 36.06
CA ALA A 214 -17.51 46.06 36.82
C ALA A 214 -16.93 47.37 36.31
N ARG A 215 -17.04 47.68 35.00
CA ARG A 215 -16.44 48.86 34.38
C ARG A 215 -17.46 49.96 34.05
N GLN A 216 -18.73 49.75 34.38
CA GLN A 216 -19.85 50.67 34.12
C GLN A 216 -20.00 51.12 32.66
N THR A 217 -19.44 50.39 31.70
CA THR A 217 -19.54 50.60 30.27
C THR A 217 -19.71 49.28 29.58
N LEU A 218 -20.41 49.24 28.42
CA LEU A 218 -20.66 48.00 27.74
C LEU A 218 -19.38 47.45 27.10
N TYR A 219 -19.09 46.21 27.37
CA TYR A 219 -17.99 45.42 26.81
C TYR A 219 -18.49 44.22 26.07
N VAL A 220 -17.84 43.87 24.94
CA VAL A 220 -18.14 42.73 24.10
C VAL A 220 -16.98 41.75 24.13
N SER A 221 -17.30 40.47 24.31
CA SER A 221 -16.32 39.42 24.14
C SER A 221 -16.09 39.19 22.64
N GLN A 222 -14.85 39.38 22.21
CA GLN A 222 -14.42 38.97 20.88
C GLN A 222 -14.00 37.52 20.92
N GLN A 223 -14.27 36.82 19.83
CA GLN A 223 -13.92 35.40 19.64
C GLN A 223 -13.03 35.25 18.40
N HIS A 224 -12.16 34.27 18.43
CA HIS A 224 -11.46 33.86 17.23
C HIS A 224 -12.36 32.97 16.38
N PRO A 225 -12.48 33.23 15.07
CA PRO A 225 -13.18 32.31 14.21
C PRO A 225 -12.45 30.98 14.20
N GLU A 226 -13.20 29.90 14.42
CA GLU A 226 -12.69 28.56 14.15
C GLU A 226 -12.59 28.37 12.64
N ARG A 227 -11.42 27.96 12.18
CA ARG A 227 -11.16 27.78 10.76
C ARG A 227 -10.60 26.39 10.53
N ASN A 228 -11.26 25.61 9.69
CA ASN A 228 -10.72 24.40 9.12
C ASN A 228 -10.03 24.74 7.80
N SER A 229 -8.88 24.13 7.59
CA SER A 229 -8.17 24.25 6.34
C SER A 229 -8.45 23.06 5.46
N ASP A 230 -8.55 23.27 4.17
CA ASP A 230 -8.53 22.19 3.21
C ASP A 230 -7.08 21.84 2.91
N VAL A 231 -6.72 20.60 3.14
CA VAL A 231 -5.42 20.03 2.82
C VAL A 231 -5.63 18.96 1.76
N VAL A 232 -4.94 19.04 0.66
CA VAL A 232 -4.98 18.04 -0.39
C VAL A 232 -3.63 17.37 -0.50
N ILE A 233 -3.58 16.08 -0.28
CA ILE A 233 -2.39 15.27 -0.48
C ILE A 233 -2.38 14.89 -1.96
N PHE A 234 -1.37 15.34 -2.69
CA PHE A 234 -1.15 15.00 -4.09
C PHE A 234 -0.08 13.92 -4.16
N LEU A 235 -0.45 12.72 -4.61
CA LEU A 235 0.41 11.57 -4.73
C LEU A 235 0.73 11.31 -6.21
N ASP A 236 2.00 11.45 -6.57
CA ASP A 236 2.49 11.11 -7.90
C ASP A 236 2.68 9.60 -8.05
N SER A 237 2.01 9.01 -9.02
CA SER A 237 2.10 7.59 -9.36
C SER A 237 2.33 7.34 -10.86
N PHE A 238 3.03 8.25 -11.56
CA PHE A 238 3.44 8.04 -12.95
C PHE A 238 4.68 7.18 -13.08
N ALA A 239 5.67 7.42 -12.22
CA ALA A 239 6.93 6.71 -12.23
C ALA A 239 7.46 6.50 -10.80
N GLU A 240 8.21 5.45 -10.60
CA GLU A 240 8.93 5.20 -9.35
C GLU A 240 10.38 4.79 -9.61
N ALA A 241 11.26 5.13 -8.69
CA ALA A 241 12.54 4.47 -8.53
C ALA A 241 12.39 3.36 -7.49
N ARG A 242 12.81 2.15 -7.83
CA ARG A 242 12.59 0.97 -6.99
C ARG A 242 13.90 0.27 -6.68
N GLY A 243 14.13 -0.02 -5.40
CA GLY A 243 15.17 -0.92 -4.92
C GLY A 243 14.68 -2.38 -4.88
N GLN A 244 15.37 -3.21 -4.11
CA GLN A 244 15.01 -4.64 -3.98
C GLN A 244 13.72 -4.85 -3.19
N GLU A 245 13.49 -4.10 -2.13
CA GLU A 245 12.34 -4.29 -1.22
C GLU A 245 11.34 -3.13 -1.29
N GLU A 246 11.81 -1.90 -1.47
CA GLU A 246 11.00 -0.67 -1.43
C GLU A 246 11.29 0.23 -2.61
N GLY A 247 10.36 1.18 -2.87
CA GLY A 247 10.48 2.21 -3.89
C GLY A 247 10.02 3.58 -3.40
N THR A 248 10.19 4.59 -4.23
CA THR A 248 9.72 5.96 -3.95
C THR A 248 8.22 6.01 -3.73
N LEU A 249 7.43 5.17 -4.41
CA LEU A 249 5.99 5.09 -4.22
C LEU A 249 5.65 4.54 -2.82
N ASP A 250 6.38 3.54 -2.32
CA ASP A 250 6.17 2.98 -0.99
C ASP A 250 6.38 4.05 0.10
N LEU A 251 7.44 4.86 -0.02
CA LEU A 251 7.71 5.98 0.87
C LEU A 251 6.62 7.05 0.78
N ALA A 252 6.24 7.44 -0.44
CA ALA A 252 5.20 8.44 -0.67
C ALA A 252 3.86 8.04 -0.06
N ILE A 253 3.47 6.76 -0.16
CA ILE A 253 2.23 6.25 0.44
C ILE A 253 2.29 6.26 1.97
N ARG A 254 3.41 5.88 2.58
CA ARG A 254 3.57 5.99 4.05
C ARG A 254 3.50 7.44 4.52
N ALA A 255 4.15 8.35 3.78
CA ALA A 255 4.06 9.78 4.06
C ALA A 255 2.64 10.31 3.91
N ALA A 256 1.93 9.94 2.85
CA ALA A 256 0.54 10.32 2.62
C ALA A 256 -0.38 9.85 3.75
N ALA A 257 -0.25 8.60 4.17
CA ALA A 257 -1.03 8.03 5.28
C ALA A 257 -0.75 8.78 6.60
N SER A 258 0.52 9.08 6.88
CA SER A 258 0.92 9.82 8.09
C SER A 258 0.40 11.26 8.09
N LEU A 259 0.52 11.96 6.97
CA LEU A 259 -0.01 13.31 6.80
C LEU A 259 -1.53 13.31 6.97
N ALA A 260 -2.23 12.37 6.33
CA ALA A 260 -3.69 12.26 6.44
C ALA A 260 -4.14 12.04 7.88
N ASP A 261 -3.52 11.09 8.59
CA ASP A 261 -3.83 10.80 10.00
C ASP A 261 -3.65 12.04 10.87
N HIS A 262 -2.52 12.73 10.72
CA HIS A 262 -2.17 13.87 11.54
C HIS A 262 -3.07 15.10 11.29
N TYR A 263 -3.35 15.45 10.01
CA TYR A 263 -4.26 16.54 9.68
C TYR A 263 -5.71 16.25 10.09
N LEU A 264 -6.17 15.00 9.94
CA LEU A 264 -7.50 14.61 10.39
C LEU A 264 -7.61 14.60 11.93
N ALA A 265 -6.53 14.25 12.65
CA ALA A 265 -6.48 14.36 14.11
C ALA A 265 -6.60 15.81 14.60
N THR A 266 -6.07 16.77 13.83
CA THR A 266 -6.23 18.22 14.10
C THR A 266 -7.53 18.79 13.55
N ARG A 267 -8.46 17.93 13.07
CA ARG A 267 -9.77 18.29 12.51
C ARG A 267 -9.71 19.13 11.22
N ASP A 268 -8.58 19.16 10.54
CA ASP A 268 -8.51 19.70 9.20
C ASP A 268 -9.26 18.81 8.21
N ARG A 269 -9.72 19.37 7.09
CA ARG A 269 -10.36 18.61 6.01
C ARG A 269 -9.29 18.11 5.06
N VAL A 270 -9.20 16.80 4.90
CA VAL A 270 -8.16 16.19 4.06
C VAL A 270 -8.76 15.54 2.82
N GLY A 271 -8.24 15.91 1.66
CA GLY A 271 -8.48 15.29 0.38
C GLY A 271 -7.26 14.52 -0.12
N LEU A 272 -7.45 13.70 -1.14
CA LEU A 272 -6.40 12.95 -1.82
C LEU A 272 -6.55 13.11 -3.32
N VAL A 273 -5.44 13.33 -4.01
CA VAL A 273 -5.34 13.26 -5.47
C VAL A 273 -4.21 12.29 -5.80
N GLY A 274 -4.56 11.11 -6.30
CA GLY A 274 -3.61 10.19 -6.93
C GLY A 274 -3.49 10.54 -8.41
N PHE A 275 -2.33 11.08 -8.80
CA PHE A 275 -2.06 11.55 -10.16
C PHE A 275 -1.05 10.65 -10.84
N GLY A 276 -1.52 9.87 -11.81
CA GLY A 276 -0.74 8.86 -12.49
C GLY A 276 -1.44 8.31 -13.72
N GLY A 277 -1.06 7.13 -14.15
CA GLY A 277 -1.71 6.42 -15.24
C GLY A 277 -3.23 6.26 -15.02
N VAL A 278 -3.65 6.05 -13.78
CA VAL A 278 -5.04 6.16 -13.31
C VAL A 278 -5.14 7.36 -12.38
N VAL A 279 -6.03 8.30 -12.68
CA VAL A 279 -6.29 9.46 -11.82
C VAL A 279 -7.40 9.13 -10.84
N ARG A 280 -7.14 9.32 -9.55
CA ARG A 280 -8.11 9.12 -8.45
C ARG A 280 -8.16 10.35 -7.59
N TRP A 281 -9.32 10.65 -7.03
CA TRP A 281 -9.47 11.79 -6.11
C TRP A 281 -10.50 11.51 -5.03
N LEU A 282 -10.24 12.07 -3.87
CA LEU A 282 -11.16 12.15 -2.75
C LEU A 282 -11.30 13.61 -2.34
N THR A 283 -12.53 14.08 -2.30
CA THR A 283 -12.83 15.47 -1.86
C THR A 283 -12.46 15.64 -0.39
N PRO A 284 -11.98 16.84 0.00
CA PRO A 284 -11.64 17.12 1.40
C PRO A 284 -12.82 16.89 2.35
N ALA A 285 -12.62 16.07 3.37
CA ALA A 285 -13.56 15.78 4.44
C ALA A 285 -12.84 15.52 5.75
N THR A 286 -13.55 15.41 6.86
CA THR A 286 -13.01 15.22 8.21
C THR A 286 -13.35 13.85 8.79
N GLY A 287 -12.68 13.49 9.87
CA GLY A 287 -13.02 12.34 10.71
C GLY A 287 -12.39 11.02 10.26
N THR A 288 -12.57 9.99 11.08
CA THR A 288 -11.96 8.67 10.89
C THR A 288 -12.44 7.95 9.63
N THR A 289 -13.69 8.17 9.21
CA THR A 289 -14.20 7.61 7.95
C THR A 289 -13.41 8.11 6.75
N GLN A 290 -13.02 9.40 6.75
CA GLN A 290 -12.19 9.96 5.67
C GLN A 290 -10.78 9.36 5.69
N LEU A 291 -10.19 9.14 6.87
CA LEU A 291 -8.91 8.45 6.99
C LEU A 291 -8.95 7.07 6.33
N TYR A 292 -9.95 6.25 6.65
CA TYR A 292 -10.09 4.93 6.02
C TYR A 292 -10.27 5.01 4.51
N ARG A 293 -11.03 5.98 4.01
CA ARG A 293 -11.19 6.19 2.56
C ARG A 293 -9.87 6.57 1.88
N ILE A 294 -9.09 7.44 2.51
CA ILE A 294 -7.76 7.83 2.01
C ILE A 294 -6.84 6.63 2.00
N VAL A 295 -6.74 5.90 3.11
CA VAL A 295 -5.84 4.76 3.20
C VAL A 295 -6.27 3.64 2.25
N ASP A 296 -7.55 3.35 2.11
CA ASP A 296 -8.05 2.38 1.13
C ASP A 296 -7.70 2.80 -0.32
N ALA A 297 -7.80 4.10 -0.65
CA ALA A 297 -7.39 4.61 -1.96
C ALA A 297 -5.87 4.51 -2.20
N LEU A 298 -5.08 4.74 -1.14
CA LEU A 298 -3.62 4.56 -1.18
C LEU A 298 -3.24 3.09 -1.43
N LEU A 299 -3.93 2.12 -0.81
CA LEU A 299 -3.70 0.69 -1.01
C LEU A 299 -3.94 0.22 -2.46
N GLU A 300 -4.80 0.93 -3.18
CA GLU A 300 -5.13 0.63 -4.58
C GLU A 300 -4.24 1.41 -5.58
N THR A 301 -3.29 2.21 -5.08
CA THR A 301 -2.40 2.99 -5.94
C THR A 301 -1.27 2.10 -6.46
N GLU A 302 -1.11 2.10 -7.77
CA GLU A 302 -0.07 1.36 -8.47
C GLU A 302 0.48 2.19 -9.64
N ILE A 303 1.69 1.89 -10.06
CA ILE A 303 2.27 2.49 -11.27
C ILE A 303 1.62 1.82 -12.48
N VAL A 304 0.82 2.58 -13.20
CA VAL A 304 0.20 2.15 -14.45
C VAL A 304 0.82 2.91 -15.61
N PHE A 305 1.51 2.20 -16.48
CA PHE A 305 2.07 2.83 -17.68
C PHE A 305 0.96 3.37 -18.57
N SER A 306 0.99 4.66 -18.82
CA SER A 306 0.04 5.35 -19.69
C SER A 306 0.78 6.39 -20.50
N PHE A 307 0.58 6.37 -21.83
CA PHE A 307 1.12 7.37 -22.73
C PHE A 307 0.18 8.57 -22.92
N VAL A 308 -1.00 8.52 -22.30
CA VAL A 308 -1.98 9.60 -22.41
C VAL A 308 -1.54 10.78 -21.58
N TRP A 309 -1.42 11.95 -22.22
CA TRP A 309 -1.20 13.20 -21.51
C TRP A 309 -2.45 13.56 -20.72
N LYS A 310 -2.27 13.78 -19.41
CA LYS A 310 -3.34 14.19 -18.52
C LYS A 310 -2.92 15.48 -17.84
N GLY A 311 -3.71 16.54 -18.09
CA GLY A 311 -3.59 17.78 -17.35
C GLY A 311 -4.35 17.71 -16.02
N ILE A 312 -4.10 18.69 -15.16
CA ILE A 312 -4.81 18.82 -13.88
C ILE A 312 -6.30 19.11 -14.06
N ASP A 313 -6.72 19.54 -15.25
CA ASP A 313 -8.12 19.82 -15.60
C ASP A 313 -9.03 18.59 -15.56
N VAL A 314 -8.46 17.40 -15.57
CA VAL A 314 -9.20 16.13 -15.40
C VAL A 314 -9.82 16.03 -14.00
N LEU A 315 -9.27 16.76 -13.01
CA LEU A 315 -9.78 16.75 -11.65
C LEU A 315 -11.01 17.64 -11.51
N PRO A 316 -12.10 17.16 -10.88
CA PRO A 316 -13.24 17.99 -10.57
C PRO A 316 -12.85 19.17 -9.67
N ALA A 317 -13.43 20.34 -9.93
CA ALA A 317 -13.14 21.56 -9.14
C ALA A 317 -13.38 21.39 -7.63
N ARG A 318 -14.26 20.46 -7.24
CA ARG A 318 -14.53 20.14 -5.82
C ARG A 318 -13.41 19.38 -5.13
N SER A 319 -12.49 18.77 -5.90
CA SER A 319 -11.35 18.00 -5.35
C SER A 319 -10.19 18.92 -4.99
N LEU A 320 -10.12 20.08 -5.62
CA LEU A 320 -9.14 21.13 -5.39
C LEU A 320 -9.88 22.41 -5.02
N THR A 321 -10.14 22.58 -3.74
CA THR A 321 -10.74 23.82 -3.21
C THR A 321 -9.77 24.98 -3.36
N PRO A 322 -10.24 26.18 -3.79
CA PRO A 322 -9.37 27.36 -3.85
C PRO A 322 -8.68 27.58 -2.50
N GLN A 323 -7.41 27.97 -2.54
CA GLN A 323 -6.58 28.23 -1.34
C GLN A 323 -6.29 26.99 -0.48
N ALA A 324 -6.63 25.78 -0.92
CA ALA A 324 -6.20 24.57 -0.24
C ALA A 324 -4.68 24.47 -0.19
N LEU A 325 -4.15 23.96 0.92
CA LEU A 325 -2.77 23.53 0.99
C LEU A 325 -2.61 22.22 0.23
N VAL A 326 -1.85 22.24 -0.85
CA VAL A 326 -1.51 21.05 -1.62
C VAL A 326 -0.13 20.57 -1.19
N ILE A 327 -0.04 19.37 -0.62
CA ILE A 327 1.22 18.71 -0.28
C ILE A 327 1.45 17.63 -1.31
N ALA A 328 2.39 17.88 -2.22
CA ALA A 328 2.76 16.93 -3.26
C ALA A 328 3.87 16.00 -2.77
N LEU A 329 3.64 14.71 -2.93
CA LEU A 329 4.59 13.64 -2.70
C LEU A 329 4.97 13.07 -4.07
N SER A 330 6.13 13.42 -4.59
CA SER A 330 6.53 13.08 -5.96
C SER A 330 8.03 12.80 -6.03
N PRO A 331 8.47 11.79 -6.78
CA PRO A 331 9.88 11.60 -7.08
C PRO A 331 10.38 12.55 -8.18
N LEU A 332 9.50 13.38 -8.76
CA LEU A 332 9.79 14.32 -9.86
C LEU A 332 10.48 13.65 -11.05
N LEU A 333 10.07 12.42 -11.39
CA LEU A 333 10.65 11.63 -12.48
C LEU A 333 9.90 11.76 -13.80
N ASP A 334 8.65 12.25 -13.77
CA ASP A 334 7.79 12.37 -14.94
C ASP A 334 7.39 13.83 -15.18
N ASP A 335 7.62 14.31 -16.39
CA ASP A 335 7.32 15.70 -16.78
C ASP A 335 5.84 16.06 -16.65
N ARG A 336 4.93 15.09 -16.74
CA ARG A 336 3.50 15.30 -16.57
C ARG A 336 3.17 15.70 -15.14
N SER A 337 3.79 15.04 -14.15
CA SER A 337 3.64 15.40 -12.73
C SER A 337 4.22 16.78 -12.46
N VAL A 338 5.42 17.04 -12.96
CA VAL A 338 6.09 18.36 -12.85
C VAL A 338 5.21 19.45 -13.46
N GLY A 339 4.69 19.22 -14.66
CA GLY A 339 3.80 20.16 -15.35
C GLY A 339 2.51 20.42 -14.55
N ALA A 340 1.89 19.38 -14.00
CA ALA A 340 0.69 19.49 -13.17
C ALA A 340 0.94 20.30 -11.89
N LEU A 341 2.07 20.10 -11.22
CA LEU A 341 2.46 20.85 -10.02
C LEU A 341 2.72 22.32 -10.32
N LEU A 342 3.40 22.64 -11.44
CA LEU A 342 3.62 23.99 -11.87
C LEU A 342 2.31 24.71 -12.23
N ASP A 343 1.38 23.99 -12.87
CA ASP A 343 0.04 24.51 -13.20
C ASP A 343 -0.79 24.80 -11.95
N LEU A 344 -0.77 23.90 -10.94
CA LEU A 344 -1.40 24.14 -9.63
C LEU A 344 -0.87 25.44 -9.00
N ARG A 345 0.45 25.63 -9.02
CA ARG A 345 1.05 26.88 -8.51
C ARG A 345 0.61 28.08 -9.31
N GLY A 346 0.60 27.99 -10.65
CA GLY A 346 0.12 29.05 -11.55
C GLY A 346 -1.34 29.44 -11.30
N ARG A 347 -2.18 28.53 -10.86
CA ARG A 347 -3.58 28.76 -10.47
C ARG A 347 -3.72 29.32 -9.04
N GLY A 348 -2.63 29.56 -8.31
CA GLY A 348 -2.64 30.21 -7.01
C GLY A 348 -2.80 29.27 -5.81
N PHE A 349 -2.70 27.94 -6.01
CA PHE A 349 -2.73 27.01 -4.87
C PHE A 349 -1.50 27.18 -3.99
N ASP A 350 -1.69 26.99 -2.70
CA ASP A 350 -0.62 26.93 -1.70
C ASP A 350 0.08 25.58 -1.79
N LEU A 351 1.17 25.51 -2.57
CA LEU A 351 1.85 24.26 -2.92
C LEU A 351 3.12 24.05 -2.12
N VAL A 352 3.30 22.83 -1.65
CA VAL A 352 4.52 22.28 -1.04
C VAL A 352 4.87 21.00 -1.78
N VAL A 353 6.12 20.81 -2.10
CA VAL A 353 6.61 19.59 -2.75
C VAL A 353 7.59 18.87 -1.82
N VAL A 354 7.26 17.65 -1.46
CA VAL A 354 8.19 16.69 -0.86
C VAL A 354 8.72 15.83 -1.99
N ASP A 355 9.96 16.08 -2.36
CA ASP A 355 10.67 15.29 -3.37
C ASP A 355 11.13 13.98 -2.74
N VAL A 356 10.42 12.89 -3.03
CA VAL A 356 10.78 11.55 -2.57
C VAL A 356 11.96 11.06 -3.40
N SER A 357 13.17 11.23 -2.86
CA SER A 357 14.40 11.10 -3.61
C SER A 357 14.61 9.74 -4.26
N PRO A 358 14.70 9.66 -5.58
CA PRO A 358 15.01 8.42 -6.28
C PRO A 358 16.47 7.99 -6.10
N LEU A 359 17.35 8.87 -5.61
CA LEU A 359 18.75 8.58 -5.39
C LEU A 359 18.98 7.50 -4.33
N ALA A 360 18.09 7.42 -3.33
CA ALA A 360 18.15 6.39 -2.31
C ALA A 360 18.00 4.96 -2.87
N PHE A 361 17.36 4.82 -4.01
CA PHE A 361 17.06 3.56 -4.70
C PHE A 361 17.98 3.31 -5.91
N THR A 362 18.90 4.22 -6.20
CA THR A 362 19.80 4.14 -7.36
C THR A 362 21.14 3.55 -6.93
N THR A 363 21.59 2.51 -7.62
CA THR A 363 22.95 1.97 -7.46
C THR A 363 23.97 2.93 -8.03
N LEU A 364 24.99 3.28 -7.26
CA LEU A 364 26.06 4.14 -7.75
C LEU A 364 26.79 3.47 -8.93
N PRO A 365 26.87 4.13 -10.09
CA PRO A 365 27.51 3.56 -11.26
C PRO A 365 29.03 3.44 -11.07
N ARG A 366 29.61 2.37 -11.61
CA ARG A 366 31.04 2.10 -11.52
C ARG A 366 31.85 2.68 -12.67
N ASP A 367 31.24 2.79 -13.84
CA ASP A 367 31.87 3.32 -15.07
C ASP A 367 31.83 4.85 -15.11
N PRO A 368 32.82 5.47 -15.81
CA PRO A 368 32.95 6.94 -15.90
C PRO A 368 31.73 7.61 -16.56
N ASP A 369 31.21 7.00 -17.64
CA ASP A 369 30.13 7.59 -18.44
C ASP A 369 28.81 7.63 -17.64
N SER A 370 28.46 6.55 -16.97
CA SER A 370 27.30 6.53 -16.10
C SER A 370 27.45 7.44 -14.88
N ARG A 371 28.68 7.64 -14.38
CA ARG A 371 28.93 8.66 -13.34
C ARG A 371 28.70 10.07 -13.85
N MET A 372 29.12 10.35 -15.09
CA MET A 372 28.86 11.63 -15.73
C MET A 372 27.37 11.85 -15.95
N ALA A 373 26.66 10.87 -16.48
CA ALA A 373 25.20 10.92 -16.65
C ALA A 373 24.48 11.20 -15.33
N LEU A 374 24.88 10.54 -14.23
CA LEU A 374 24.31 10.78 -12.90
C LEU A 374 24.57 12.22 -12.42
N ARG A 375 25.76 12.79 -12.69
CA ARG A 375 26.06 14.19 -12.37
C ARG A 375 25.16 15.16 -13.14
N MET A 376 25.03 14.95 -14.47
CA MET A 376 24.15 15.77 -15.31
C MET A 376 22.69 15.68 -14.82
N TRP A 377 22.23 14.49 -14.49
CA TRP A 377 20.88 14.29 -13.98
C TRP A 377 20.67 14.99 -12.63
N ARG A 378 21.64 14.97 -11.71
CA ARG A 378 21.57 15.73 -10.45
C ARG A 378 21.46 17.24 -10.71
N LEU A 379 22.31 17.78 -11.58
CA LEU A 379 22.24 19.21 -11.96
C LEU A 379 20.87 19.58 -12.54
N TRP A 380 20.27 18.69 -13.32
CA TRP A 380 18.93 18.91 -13.86
C TRP A 380 17.88 18.95 -12.73
N ARG A 381 17.98 18.06 -11.73
CA ARG A 381 17.11 18.09 -10.56
C ARG A 381 17.28 19.36 -9.73
N ASP A 382 18.51 19.78 -9.49
CA ASP A 382 18.80 21.03 -8.78
C ASP A 382 18.17 22.23 -9.50
N ALA A 383 18.29 22.28 -10.84
CA ALA A 383 17.63 23.30 -11.65
C ALA A 383 16.10 23.25 -11.54
N LEU A 384 15.51 22.06 -11.47
CA LEU A 384 14.07 21.87 -11.26
C LEU A 384 13.63 22.36 -9.87
N HIS A 385 14.36 22.03 -8.81
CA HIS A 385 14.10 22.54 -7.45
C HIS A 385 14.15 24.06 -7.44
N PHE A 386 15.21 24.66 -8.00
CA PHE A 386 15.34 26.11 -8.10
C PHE A 386 14.18 26.77 -8.87
N ARG A 387 13.64 26.10 -9.90
CA ARG A 387 12.47 26.59 -10.63
C ARG A 387 11.24 26.68 -9.74
N PHE A 388 10.99 25.68 -8.89
CA PHE A 388 9.89 25.68 -7.93
C PHE A 388 10.08 26.75 -6.86
N GLU A 389 11.29 26.87 -6.31
CA GLU A 389 11.63 27.87 -5.28
C GLU A 389 11.43 29.29 -5.76
N ARG A 390 11.82 29.59 -7.02
CA ARG A 390 11.56 30.89 -7.66
C ARG A 390 10.07 31.23 -7.77
N LEU A 391 9.20 30.23 -7.82
CA LEU A 391 7.75 30.39 -7.80
C LEU A 391 7.18 30.47 -6.35
N GLY A 392 8.06 30.48 -5.33
CA GLY A 392 7.68 30.49 -3.93
C GLY A 392 7.12 29.17 -3.42
N VAL A 393 7.46 28.05 -4.09
CA VAL A 393 7.09 26.70 -3.66
C VAL A 393 8.22 26.13 -2.82
N ALA A 394 7.93 25.69 -1.60
CA ALA A 394 8.88 24.93 -0.81
C ALA A 394 9.08 23.53 -1.43
N VAL A 395 10.32 23.21 -1.74
CA VAL A 395 10.72 21.86 -2.18
C VAL A 395 11.71 21.31 -1.18
N VAL A 396 11.45 20.14 -0.65
CA VAL A 396 12.35 19.47 0.30
C VAL A 396 12.56 18.04 -0.14
N GLU A 397 13.82 17.63 -0.24
CA GLU A 397 14.18 16.26 -0.60
C GLU A 397 14.08 15.34 0.61
N TRP A 398 13.47 14.18 0.40
CA TRP A 398 13.33 13.14 1.42
C TRP A 398 13.76 11.78 0.87
N ASP A 399 14.78 11.19 1.46
CA ASP A 399 15.36 9.91 1.05
C ASP A 399 14.77 8.69 1.80
N GLY A 400 13.83 8.92 2.71
CA GLY A 400 13.20 7.88 3.54
C GLY A 400 14.06 7.41 4.71
N ARG A 401 15.32 7.83 4.83
CA ARG A 401 16.22 7.45 5.94
C ARG A 401 15.97 8.29 7.18
N GLY A 402 15.70 9.60 6.98
CA GLY A 402 15.34 10.51 8.03
C GLY A 402 13.84 10.49 8.34
N PRO A 403 13.43 10.94 9.53
CA PRO A 403 12.03 11.06 9.88
C PRO A 403 11.33 12.12 9.02
N LEU A 404 10.13 11.83 8.54
CA LEU A 404 9.31 12.78 7.77
C LEU A 404 9.07 14.11 8.55
N ALA A 405 9.13 14.06 9.87
CA ALA A 405 9.00 15.24 10.73
C ALA A 405 10.05 16.31 10.43
N GLU A 406 11.29 15.93 10.14
CA GLU A 406 12.37 16.88 9.80
C GLU A 406 12.08 17.59 8.47
N VAL A 407 11.61 16.85 7.47
CA VAL A 407 11.18 17.41 6.18
C VAL A 407 10.07 18.45 6.36
N ILE A 408 9.09 18.15 7.22
CA ILE A 408 7.99 19.07 7.51
C ILE A 408 8.49 20.33 8.24
N GLU A 409 9.44 20.21 9.14
CA GLU A 409 10.04 21.38 9.79
C GLU A 409 10.85 22.24 8.80
N GLU A 410 11.57 21.65 7.87
CA GLU A 410 12.29 22.36 6.82
C GLU A 410 11.33 23.15 5.91
N VAL A 411 10.23 22.52 5.47
CA VAL A 411 9.14 23.21 4.75
C VAL A 411 8.61 24.40 5.56
N ARG A 412 8.41 24.23 6.86
CA ARG A 412 7.93 25.32 7.75
C ARG A 412 8.94 26.45 7.85
N ALA A 413 10.23 26.12 7.91
CA ALA A 413 11.30 27.12 7.96
C ALA A 413 11.33 27.94 6.66
N PHE A 414 11.33 27.27 5.48
CA PHE A 414 11.28 27.94 4.18
C PHE A 414 10.09 28.89 4.08
N ARG A 415 8.90 28.46 4.45
CA ARG A 415 7.67 29.28 4.39
C ARG A 415 7.70 30.48 5.34
N ARG A 416 8.39 30.39 6.48
CA ARG A 416 8.60 31.54 7.35
C ARG A 416 9.45 32.60 6.68
N PHE A 417 10.57 32.20 6.07
CA PHE A 417 11.47 33.11 5.36
C PHE A 417 10.80 33.76 4.14
N ALA A 418 10.11 32.97 3.30
CA ALA A 418 9.44 33.49 2.13
C ALA A 418 8.38 34.58 2.43
N ARG A 419 7.73 34.53 3.60
CA ARG A 419 6.78 35.56 4.03
C ARG A 419 7.47 36.87 4.46
N PHE A 420 8.69 36.81 4.95
CA PHE A 420 9.45 38.01 5.32
C PHE A 420 10.03 38.75 4.10
N THR A 421 10.24 38.06 2.97
CA THR A 421 10.77 38.65 1.74
C THR A 421 9.69 39.21 0.82
N SER A 422 8.41 38.90 1.03
CA SER A 422 7.25 39.37 0.23
C SER A 422 6.43 40.47 0.94
N ALA A 423 6.82 40.91 2.11
CA ALA A 423 6.26 42.05 2.87
C ALA A 423 7.19 43.27 2.78
#